data_65384e60d602c51335c40e9f73417bad
#
_entry.id   65384e60d602c51335c40e9f73417bad
#
_cell.length_a   1.000
_cell.length_b   1.000
_cell.length_c   1.000
_cell.angle_alpha   90.00
_cell.angle_beta   90.00
_cell.angle_gamma   90.00
#
_symmetry.space_group_name_H-M   'P 1'
#
loop_
_entity.id
_entity.type
_entity.pdbx_description
1 polymer ?
#
loop_
_entity_poly.entity_id
_entity_poly.type
_entity_poly.pdbx_seq_one_letter_code
_entity_poly.pdbx_strand_id
1 'polypeptide(L)'
;MLAGEIGFRSDDDEVVLGPGGVITKPRGQLHAMWNAGHEPGRILEVITPGNGFENYFRELGELLTSGVTESRPGIPLHECAEFAELAAKYGLTYETPDWLDDIVRRYGLSPATH
;
A
#
# COMPACT_ATOMS: atom_id res chain seq x y z
N MET A 1 -5.59 -12.84 7.02
CA MET A 1 -6.21 -13.03 5.70
C MET A 1 -7.62 -13.55 5.84
N LEU A 2 -8.54 -12.85 5.27
CA LEU A 2 -9.97 -13.23 5.32
C LEU A 2 -10.41 -13.94 4.05
N ALA A 3 -9.92 -13.53 2.88
CA ALA A 3 -10.25 -14.13 1.61
C ALA A 3 -9.19 -13.81 0.56
N GLY A 4 -9.09 -14.66 -0.47
CA GLY A 4 -8.16 -14.47 -1.57
C GLY A 4 -6.72 -14.76 -1.22
N GLU A 5 -5.81 -14.27 -2.05
CA GLU A 5 -4.36 -14.43 -1.87
C GLU A 5 -3.68 -13.07 -1.95
N ILE A 6 -2.94 -12.71 -0.92
CA ILE A 6 -2.20 -11.45 -0.87
C ILE A 6 -0.71 -11.75 -0.72
N GLY A 7 0.09 -11.18 -1.59
CA GLY A 7 1.53 -11.22 -1.50
C GLY A 7 2.05 -10.09 -0.63
N PHE A 8 3.10 -10.36 0.13
CA PHE A 8 3.81 -9.38 0.95
C PHE A 8 5.30 -9.53 0.72
N ARG A 9 5.97 -8.40 0.66
CA ARG A 9 7.44 -8.38 0.67
C ARG A 9 7.95 -7.30 1.59
N SER A 10 8.98 -7.65 2.36
CA SER A 10 9.72 -6.74 3.21
C SER A 10 11.20 -7.12 3.11
N ASP A 11 12.01 -6.24 2.54
CA ASP A 11 13.42 -6.51 2.22
C ASP A 11 13.58 -7.80 1.41
N ASP A 12 14.19 -8.85 1.99
CA ASP A 12 14.42 -10.12 1.32
C ASP A 12 13.30 -11.14 1.55
N ASP A 13 12.36 -10.83 2.43
CA ASP A 13 11.29 -11.76 2.80
C ASP A 13 10.06 -11.55 1.92
N GLU A 14 9.67 -12.57 1.20
CA GLU A 14 8.47 -12.57 0.37
C GLU A 14 7.60 -13.76 0.72
N VAL A 15 6.30 -13.50 0.87
CA VAL A 15 5.33 -14.55 1.21
C VAL A 15 3.99 -14.26 0.54
N VAL A 16 3.25 -15.32 0.22
CA VAL A 16 1.86 -15.24 -0.23
C VAL A 16 0.99 -15.88 0.84
N LEU A 17 0.03 -15.12 1.35
CA LEU A 17 -0.89 -15.58 2.37
C LEU A 17 -2.27 -15.84 1.78
N GLY A 18 -2.85 -16.97 2.13
CA GLY A 18 -4.25 -17.30 1.90
C GLY A 18 -5.08 -17.09 3.17
N PRO A 19 -6.39 -17.48 3.15
CA PRO A 19 -7.27 -17.32 4.32
C PRO A 19 -6.68 -17.97 5.58
N GLY A 20 -6.74 -17.26 6.68
CA GLY A 20 -6.17 -17.68 7.96
C GLY A 20 -4.69 -17.34 8.15
N GLY A 21 -4.00 -16.89 7.11
CA GLY A 21 -2.62 -16.47 7.22
C GLY A 21 -2.47 -15.16 8.00
N VAL A 22 -1.38 -15.02 8.72
CA VAL A 22 -1.07 -13.84 9.53
C VAL A 22 0.39 -13.45 9.32
N ILE A 23 0.63 -12.15 9.20
CA ILE A 23 1.99 -11.61 9.09
C ILE A 23 2.08 -10.34 9.94
N THR A 24 3.25 -10.10 10.49
CA THR A 24 3.56 -8.85 11.20
C THR A 24 4.50 -8.02 10.34
N LYS A 25 4.16 -6.74 10.17
CA LYS A 25 4.99 -5.79 9.44
C LYS A 25 5.60 -4.80 10.43
N PRO A 26 6.85 -4.98 10.86
CA PRO A 26 7.50 -4.06 11.78
C PRO A 26 7.65 -2.66 11.18
N ARG A 27 7.63 -1.64 12.03
CA ARG A 27 7.91 -0.27 11.63
C ARG A 27 9.36 -0.14 11.17
N GLY A 28 9.60 0.80 10.26
CA GLY A 28 10.95 1.07 9.78
C GLY A 28 11.43 0.12 8.70
N GLN A 29 10.62 -0.83 8.28
CA GLN A 29 10.93 -1.71 7.16
C GLN A 29 10.14 -1.31 5.93
N LEU A 30 10.83 -1.19 4.81
CA LEU A 30 10.20 -0.96 3.53
C LEU A 30 9.47 -2.22 3.10
N HIS A 31 8.19 -2.11 2.81
CA HIS A 31 7.36 -3.25 2.45
C HIS A 31 6.33 -2.90 1.39
N ALA A 32 5.82 -3.92 0.74
CA ALA A 32 4.73 -3.80 -0.22
C ALA A 32 3.77 -4.98 -0.07
N MET A 33 2.54 -4.78 -0.50
CA MET A 33 1.57 -5.87 -0.62
C MET A 33 0.81 -5.73 -1.94
N TRP A 34 0.36 -6.86 -2.47
CA TRP A 34 -0.35 -6.92 -3.75
C TRP A 34 -1.32 -8.09 -3.77
N ASN A 35 -2.29 -8.04 -4.65
CA ASN A 35 -3.16 -9.19 -4.89
C ASN A 35 -2.39 -10.22 -5.72
N ALA A 36 -2.05 -11.36 -5.13
CA ALA A 36 -1.28 -12.41 -5.78
C ALA A 36 -2.16 -13.45 -6.49
N GLY A 37 -3.49 -13.36 -6.33
CA GLY A 37 -4.44 -14.29 -6.93
C GLY A 37 -5.28 -13.64 -8.03
N HIS A 38 -6.32 -14.35 -8.43
CA HIS A 38 -7.25 -13.90 -9.47
C HIS A 38 -8.61 -13.47 -8.92
N GLU A 39 -8.81 -13.65 -7.62
CA GLU A 39 -10.02 -13.26 -6.91
C GLU A 39 -9.75 -12.03 -6.04
N PRO A 40 -10.78 -11.27 -5.64
CA PRO A 40 -10.58 -10.19 -4.68
C PRO A 40 -9.98 -10.69 -3.38
N GLY A 41 -8.97 -10.00 -2.87
CA GLY A 41 -8.36 -10.29 -1.58
C GLY A 41 -8.97 -9.42 -0.48
N ARG A 42 -9.13 -10.00 0.71
CA ARG A 42 -9.60 -9.28 1.90
C ARG A 42 -8.67 -9.53 3.06
N ILE A 43 -8.28 -8.44 3.71
CA ILE A 43 -7.41 -8.51 4.88
C ILE A 43 -8.05 -7.74 6.04
N LEU A 44 -7.68 -8.15 7.25
CA LEU A 44 -7.87 -7.34 8.43
C LEU A 44 -6.50 -6.84 8.84
N GLU A 45 -6.35 -5.54 8.93
CA GLU A 45 -5.10 -4.91 9.34
C GLU A 45 -5.27 -4.29 10.73
N VAL A 46 -4.37 -4.65 11.64
CA VAL A 46 -4.32 -4.10 12.98
C VAL A 46 -3.05 -3.28 13.13
N ILE A 47 -3.19 -2.02 13.46
CA ILE A 47 -2.07 -1.08 13.59
C ILE A 47 -1.93 -0.68 15.06
N THR A 48 -0.78 -1.03 15.65
CA THR A 48 -0.51 -0.71 17.05
C THR A 48 0.91 -0.16 17.22
N PRO A 49 1.07 0.96 17.93
CA PRO A 49 0.04 1.93 18.31
C PRO A 49 -0.54 2.62 17.08
N GLY A 50 -1.77 3.15 17.21
CA GLY A 50 -2.50 3.74 16.09
C GLY A 50 -1.86 4.99 15.48
N ASN A 51 -1.17 5.79 16.27
CA ASN A 51 -0.42 6.98 15.85
C ASN A 51 -1.19 7.94 14.93
N GLY A 52 -2.50 8.04 15.15
CA GLY A 52 -3.33 8.94 14.34
C GLY A 52 -3.73 8.40 12.96
N PHE A 53 -3.51 7.11 12.69
CA PHE A 53 -3.88 6.55 11.37
C PHE A 53 -5.37 6.67 11.05
N GLU A 54 -6.24 6.72 12.04
CA GLU A 54 -7.65 7.01 11.79
C GLU A 54 -7.82 8.35 11.07
N ASN A 55 -7.13 9.37 11.55
CA ASN A 55 -7.17 10.70 10.91
C ASN A 55 -6.47 10.68 9.55
N TYR A 56 -5.38 9.91 9.43
CA TYR A 56 -4.70 9.74 8.14
C TYR A 56 -5.64 9.20 7.07
N PHE A 57 -6.37 8.13 7.37
CA PHE A 57 -7.30 7.54 6.40
C PHE A 57 -8.48 8.47 6.10
N ARG A 58 -8.94 9.25 7.09
CA ARG A 58 -9.99 10.24 6.87
C ARG A 58 -9.53 11.33 5.91
N GLU A 59 -8.34 11.88 6.16
CA GLU A 59 -7.75 12.91 5.29
C GLU A 59 -7.41 12.36 3.91
N LEU A 60 -6.93 11.12 3.83
CA LEU A 60 -6.67 10.47 2.54
C LEU A 60 -7.96 10.32 1.72
N GLY A 61 -9.07 9.93 2.37
CA GLY A 61 -10.36 9.84 1.72
C GLY A 61 -10.81 11.19 1.16
N GLU A 62 -10.64 12.26 1.92
CA GLU A 62 -10.96 13.62 1.47
C GLU A 62 -10.10 14.03 0.28
N LEU A 63 -8.80 13.74 0.32
CA LEU A 63 -7.88 14.04 -0.77
C LEU A 63 -8.28 13.30 -2.04
N LEU A 64 -8.56 12.00 -1.95
CA LEU A 64 -8.91 11.18 -3.11
C LEU A 64 -10.26 11.57 -3.73
N THR A 65 -11.18 12.13 -2.95
CA THR A 65 -12.48 12.60 -3.44
C THR A 65 -12.50 14.07 -3.85
N SER A 66 -11.41 14.81 -3.62
CA SER A 66 -11.34 16.24 -3.93
C SER A 66 -11.16 16.56 -5.42
N GLY A 67 -10.80 15.55 -6.23
CA GLY A 67 -10.46 15.74 -7.63
C GLY A 67 -9.03 16.20 -7.89
N VAL A 68 -8.25 16.46 -6.86
CA VAL A 68 -6.86 16.91 -7.01
C VAL A 68 -6.02 15.86 -7.72
N THR A 69 -6.15 14.59 -7.33
CA THR A 69 -5.40 13.50 -7.94
C THR A 69 -5.90 13.18 -9.35
N GLU A 70 -7.18 13.36 -9.62
CA GLU A 70 -7.80 13.09 -10.92
C GLU A 70 -7.34 14.04 -12.01
N SER A 71 -6.87 15.22 -11.64
CA SER A 71 -6.35 16.20 -12.59
C SER A 71 -4.98 15.82 -13.15
N ARG A 72 -4.36 14.76 -12.65
CA ARG A 72 -3.01 14.32 -13.01
C ARG A 72 -2.99 12.84 -13.39
N PRO A 73 -3.69 12.45 -14.46
CA PRO A 73 -3.77 11.04 -14.85
C PRO A 73 -2.38 10.49 -15.22
N GLY A 74 -2.13 9.25 -14.85
CA GLY A 74 -0.88 8.56 -15.15
C GLY A 74 0.27 8.84 -14.18
N ILE A 75 0.09 9.76 -13.23
CA ILE A 75 1.10 10.04 -12.21
C ILE A 75 0.84 9.14 -10.99
N PRO A 76 1.84 8.38 -10.53
CA PRO A 76 1.69 7.59 -9.31
C PRO A 76 1.26 8.45 -8.12
N LEU A 77 0.38 7.92 -7.29
CA LEU A 77 -0.18 8.68 -6.16
C LEU A 77 0.91 9.24 -5.24
N HIS A 78 1.94 8.45 -4.96
CA HIS A 78 3.02 8.86 -4.05
C HIS A 78 3.90 10.00 -4.62
N GLU A 79 3.78 10.32 -5.91
CA GLU A 79 4.45 11.45 -6.54
C GLU A 79 3.61 12.72 -6.52
N CYS A 80 2.34 12.65 -6.12
CA CYS A 80 1.50 13.82 -5.97
C CYS A 80 1.90 14.58 -4.70
N ALA A 81 2.14 15.90 -4.84
CA ALA A 81 2.61 16.72 -3.73
C ALA A 81 1.66 16.67 -2.51
N GLU A 82 0.37 16.75 -2.75
CA GLU A 82 -0.65 16.75 -1.71
C GLU A 82 -0.66 15.44 -0.93
N PHE A 83 -0.47 14.32 -1.62
CA PHE A 83 -0.35 13.02 -0.98
C PHE A 83 0.96 12.91 -0.18
N ALA A 84 2.07 13.39 -0.74
CA ALA A 84 3.36 13.37 -0.06
C ALA A 84 3.34 14.19 1.24
N GLU A 85 2.68 15.35 1.24
CA GLU A 85 2.50 16.17 2.43
C GLU A 85 1.68 15.44 3.50
N LEU A 86 0.59 14.81 3.09
CA LEU A 86 -0.25 14.03 4.01
C LEU A 86 0.54 12.87 4.61
N ALA A 87 1.27 12.12 3.80
CA ALA A 87 2.09 11.02 4.26
C ALA A 87 3.13 11.49 5.27
N ALA A 88 3.84 12.57 4.97
CA ALA A 88 4.85 13.14 5.87
C ALA A 88 4.26 13.59 7.20
N LYS A 89 3.06 14.15 7.19
CA LYS A 89 2.36 14.58 8.41
C LYS A 89 2.17 13.43 9.40
N TYR A 90 1.97 12.22 8.90
CA TYR A 90 1.76 11.02 9.73
C TYR A 90 2.99 10.11 9.80
N GLY A 91 4.14 10.59 9.37
CA GLY A 91 5.39 9.85 9.48
C GLY A 91 5.54 8.71 8.49
N LEU A 92 4.83 8.77 7.37
CA LEU A 92 4.91 7.76 6.31
C LEU A 92 5.88 8.21 5.22
N THR A 93 6.66 7.28 4.70
CA THR A 93 7.51 7.49 3.53
C THR A 93 7.18 6.44 2.48
N TYR A 94 7.27 6.85 1.22
CA TYR A 94 7.03 5.97 0.08
C TYR A 94 8.27 5.99 -0.81
N GLU A 95 8.81 4.81 -1.08
CA GLU A 95 9.99 4.64 -1.90
C GLU A 95 9.71 3.58 -2.97
N THR A 96 10.55 3.54 -4.00
CA THR A 96 10.45 2.55 -5.06
C THR A 96 11.69 1.65 -4.99
N PRO A 97 11.68 0.58 -4.19
CA PRO A 97 12.80 -0.33 -4.11
C PRO A 97 12.99 -1.12 -5.41
N ASP A 98 14.23 -1.57 -5.65
CA ASP A 98 14.57 -2.29 -6.88
C ASP A 98 13.72 -3.55 -7.08
N TRP A 99 13.42 -4.26 -6.00
CA TRP A 99 12.65 -5.48 -6.07
C TRP A 99 11.17 -5.28 -6.43
N LEU A 100 10.66 -4.05 -6.36
CA LEU A 100 9.26 -3.78 -6.68
C LEU A 100 8.96 -4.01 -8.16
N ASP A 101 9.87 -3.63 -9.05
CA ASP A 101 9.70 -3.85 -10.48
C ASP A 101 9.58 -5.34 -10.82
N ASP A 102 10.33 -6.18 -10.13
CA ASP A 102 10.25 -7.62 -10.31
C ASP A 102 8.86 -8.16 -9.93
N ILE A 103 8.30 -7.69 -8.82
CA ILE A 103 6.95 -8.08 -8.40
C ILE A 103 5.91 -7.61 -9.42
N VAL A 104 6.02 -6.37 -9.87
CA VAL A 104 5.08 -5.82 -10.87
C VAL A 104 5.09 -6.67 -12.14
N ARG A 105 6.26 -7.08 -12.61
CA ARG A 105 6.37 -7.93 -13.81
C ARG A 105 5.82 -9.32 -13.59
N ARG A 106 6.17 -9.97 -12.48
CA ARG A 106 5.76 -11.36 -12.20
C ARG A 106 4.24 -11.51 -12.07
N TYR A 107 3.57 -10.50 -11.55
CA TYR A 107 2.13 -10.55 -11.30
C TYR A 107 1.31 -9.70 -12.28
N GLY A 108 1.95 -9.00 -13.21
CA GLY A 108 1.24 -8.17 -14.19
C GLY A 108 0.47 -7.03 -13.53
N LEU A 109 1.02 -6.42 -12.49
CA LEU A 109 0.35 -5.39 -11.72
C LEU A 109 0.39 -4.04 -12.42
N SER A 110 -0.65 -3.23 -12.18
CA SER A 110 -0.64 -1.83 -12.57
C SER A 110 -0.10 -0.99 -11.41
N PRO A 111 0.74 0.02 -11.67
CA PRO A 111 1.16 0.96 -10.64
C PRO A 111 -0.04 1.65 -9.99
N ALA A 112 0.10 2.07 -8.73
CA ALA A 112 -0.93 2.84 -8.04
C ALA A 112 -1.00 4.25 -8.66
N THR A 113 -1.80 4.38 -9.70
CA THR A 113 -2.07 5.65 -10.39
C THR A 113 -3.54 6.01 -10.23
N HIS A 114 -3.86 7.22 -10.59
CA HIS A 114 -5.23 7.71 -10.53
C HIS A 114 -5.69 8.29 -11.87
#